data_fe66795c54fb5ade849a29790822d661
#
_entry.id   fe66795c54fb5ade849a29790822d661
#
_cell.length_a   1.000
_cell.length_b   1.000
_cell.length_c   1.000
_cell.angle_alpha   90.00
_cell.angle_beta   90.00
_cell.angle_gamma   90.00
#
_symmetry.space_group_name_H-M   'P 1'
#
loop_
_entity.id
_entity.type
_entity.pdbx_description
1 polymer ?
#
loop_
_entity_poly.entity_id
_entity_poly.type
_entity_poly.pdbx_seq_one_letter_code
_entity_poly.pdbx_strand_id
1 'polypeptide(L)'
;MMRAMIWLTAFFGLGLSIGVHAADTFGPASVLPEARSFQVGKLKLTVLHDAQYVVPNDAKTFGVDVTPAAMSDVLRAAGAPTDRITLSVNVLLVHDGRRVVLIDTGLGPKAHGTLMASLGETKVSPKAVTDILITHTHGDHIGGLLDENGHLAFPKATIRMASAEWAWMQKTGPQEVVKAISDHVRTFEPGAQVAPGVTAVALGGHTPGHVGYEIVSGDSHLLDVGDMVHSSIVSLEKPQWTLQFDSDSPVAKNTRHDTLARLAQDQQLVYAPHFPFPGVGHIVAKGDGFAWKAELP
;
A
#
# COMPACT_ATOMS: atom_id res chain seq x y z
N MET A 1 -49.90 54.24 40.01
CA MET A 1 -49.51 52.84 39.97
C MET A 1 -49.44 52.42 38.50
N MET A 2 -48.23 52.54 37.91
CA MET A 2 -47.98 52.17 36.51
C MET A 2 -47.32 50.80 36.51
N ARG A 3 -47.91 49.80 35.84
CA ARG A 3 -47.33 48.51 35.58
C ARG A 3 -46.50 48.54 34.27
N ALA A 4 -45.24 48.38 34.39
CA ALA A 4 -44.34 48.19 33.24
C ALA A 4 -44.51 46.81 32.66
N MET A 5 -44.80 46.75 31.37
CA MET A 5 -44.90 45.52 30.55
C MET A 5 -43.54 45.28 29.90
N ILE A 6 -42.86 44.17 30.28
CA ILE A 6 -41.59 43.77 29.71
C ILE A 6 -41.91 42.89 28.50
N TRP A 7 -41.44 43.32 27.31
CA TRP A 7 -41.47 42.50 26.08
C TRP A 7 -40.22 41.62 26.02
N LEU A 8 -40.41 40.30 26.02
CA LEU A 8 -39.36 39.31 25.79
C LEU A 8 -39.27 39.09 24.29
N THR A 9 -38.21 39.59 23.65
CA THR A 9 -37.88 39.26 22.25
C THR A 9 -37.06 37.98 22.20
N ALA A 10 -37.69 36.93 21.69
CA ALA A 10 -36.98 35.68 21.40
C ALA A 10 -36.18 35.83 20.10
N PHE A 11 -34.85 35.79 20.21
CA PHE A 11 -33.95 35.63 19.06
C PHE A 11 -33.92 34.16 18.63
N PHE A 12 -34.57 33.87 17.52
CA PHE A 12 -34.32 32.60 16.79
C PHE A 12 -33.02 32.73 16.04
N GLY A 13 -31.94 32.14 16.59
CA GLY A 13 -30.69 31.97 15.88
C GLY A 13 -30.85 30.86 14.87
N LEU A 14 -30.94 31.20 13.58
CA LEU A 14 -30.71 30.23 12.48
C LEU A 14 -29.23 29.83 12.53
N GLY A 15 -28.94 28.64 13.08
CA GLY A 15 -27.65 28.02 12.94
C GLY A 15 -27.50 27.56 11.50
N LEU A 16 -26.80 28.34 10.65
CA LEU A 16 -26.24 27.80 9.41
C LEU A 16 -25.17 26.80 9.80
N SER A 17 -25.48 25.51 9.72
CA SER A 17 -24.48 24.45 9.64
C SER A 17 -23.78 24.59 8.28
N ILE A 18 -22.64 25.27 8.28
CA ILE A 18 -21.70 25.21 7.15
C ILE A 18 -21.16 23.79 7.18
N GLY A 19 -21.73 22.93 6.36
CA GLY A 19 -21.13 21.67 6.01
C GLY A 19 -19.81 21.98 5.30
N VAL A 20 -18.70 21.82 6.00
CA VAL A 20 -17.37 21.80 5.38
C VAL A 20 -17.35 20.55 4.52
N HIS A 21 -17.68 20.71 3.24
CA HIS A 21 -17.27 19.75 2.25
C HIS A 21 -15.75 19.84 2.23
N ALA A 22 -15.08 18.82 2.79
CA ALA A 22 -13.67 18.62 2.53
C ALA A 22 -13.53 18.58 1.00
N ALA A 23 -12.91 19.58 0.42
CA ALA A 23 -12.56 19.56 -0.98
C ALA A 23 -11.72 18.29 -1.16
N ASP A 24 -12.17 17.38 -2.03
CA ASP A 24 -11.45 16.17 -2.37
C ASP A 24 -10.10 16.59 -2.98
N THR A 25 -9.06 16.63 -2.15
CA THR A 25 -7.71 16.94 -2.61
C THR A 25 -7.13 15.66 -3.19
N PHE A 26 -6.68 15.73 -4.45
CA PHE A 26 -5.91 14.65 -5.06
C PHE A 26 -4.52 14.57 -4.42
N GLY A 27 -3.98 13.36 -4.28
CA GLY A 27 -2.69 13.10 -3.68
C GLY A 27 -2.76 12.30 -2.37
N PRO A 28 -1.67 12.29 -1.58
CA PRO A 28 -1.62 11.58 -0.31
C PRO A 28 -2.54 12.23 0.73
N ALA A 29 -3.23 11.40 1.50
CA ALA A 29 -4.08 11.81 2.60
C ALA A 29 -3.81 10.95 3.83
N SER A 30 -3.74 11.60 5.01
CA SER A 30 -3.62 10.89 6.28
C SER A 30 -4.87 10.07 6.56
N VAL A 31 -4.67 8.96 7.25
CA VAL A 31 -5.73 8.07 7.75
C VAL A 31 -5.68 8.01 9.27
N LEU A 32 -6.72 7.46 9.89
CA LEU A 32 -6.63 7.09 11.29
C LEU A 32 -5.67 5.90 11.43
N PRO A 33 -4.79 5.91 12.44
CA PRO A 33 -3.93 4.77 12.73
C PRO A 33 -4.76 3.52 12.96
N GLU A 34 -4.41 2.44 12.30
CA GLU A 34 -5.08 1.16 12.43
C GLU A 34 -4.11 0.01 12.19
N ALA A 35 -4.29 -1.08 12.95
CA ALA A 35 -3.53 -2.32 12.79
C ALA A 35 -4.49 -3.52 12.80
N ARG A 36 -4.41 -4.37 11.78
CA ARG A 36 -5.24 -5.56 11.64
C ARG A 36 -4.39 -6.82 11.60
N SER A 37 -4.54 -7.70 12.61
CA SER A 37 -3.75 -8.93 12.71
C SER A 37 -4.51 -10.16 12.22
N PHE A 38 -3.76 -11.09 11.61
CA PHE A 38 -4.24 -12.40 11.16
C PHE A 38 -3.10 -13.42 11.22
N GLN A 39 -3.37 -14.67 10.84
CA GLN A 39 -2.40 -15.76 10.90
C GLN A 39 -2.16 -16.35 9.52
N VAL A 40 -0.88 -16.67 9.24
CA VAL A 40 -0.48 -17.57 8.14
C VAL A 40 0.28 -18.72 8.79
N GLY A 41 -0.39 -19.84 8.99
CA GLY A 41 0.13 -20.96 9.77
C GLY A 41 0.49 -20.53 11.20
N LYS A 42 1.77 -20.59 11.55
CA LYS A 42 2.31 -20.18 12.86
C LYS A 42 2.79 -18.73 12.90
N LEU A 43 2.85 -18.06 11.75
CA LEU A 43 3.28 -16.67 11.67
C LEU A 43 2.11 -15.75 12.01
N LYS A 44 2.36 -14.76 12.85
CA LYS A 44 1.43 -13.65 13.06
C LYS A 44 1.78 -12.53 12.11
N LEU A 45 0.83 -12.16 11.25
CA LEU A 45 0.93 -11.02 10.35
C LEU A 45 0.04 -9.90 10.86
N THR A 46 0.46 -8.65 10.63
CA THR A 46 -0.33 -7.48 10.96
C THR A 46 -0.19 -6.45 9.86
N VAL A 47 -1.30 -6.06 9.27
CA VAL A 47 -1.34 -4.93 8.34
C VAL A 47 -1.44 -3.64 9.14
N LEU A 48 -0.61 -2.68 8.81
CA LEU A 48 -0.54 -1.35 9.39
C LEU A 48 -1.04 -0.35 8.33
N HIS A 49 -2.09 0.41 8.64
CA HIS A 49 -2.60 1.45 7.74
C HIS A 49 -1.70 2.68 7.84
N ASP A 50 -1.11 3.11 6.73
CA ASP A 50 -0.21 4.27 6.70
C ASP A 50 -0.86 5.52 6.12
N ALA A 51 -1.54 5.39 4.98
CA ALA A 51 -2.13 6.52 4.28
C ALA A 51 -3.19 6.08 3.26
N GLN A 52 -3.80 7.07 2.61
CA GLN A 52 -4.54 6.90 1.36
C GLN A 52 -3.93 7.76 0.27
N TYR A 53 -4.12 7.37 -0.97
CA TYR A 53 -3.76 8.15 -2.14
C TYR A 53 -4.97 8.29 -3.04
N VAL A 54 -5.35 9.52 -3.37
CA VAL A 54 -6.48 9.80 -4.26
C VAL A 54 -5.95 10.27 -5.60
N VAL A 55 -6.24 9.49 -6.64
CA VAL A 55 -5.79 9.73 -8.01
C VAL A 55 -6.97 10.14 -8.88
N PRO A 56 -6.91 11.24 -9.64
CA PRO A 56 -7.99 11.63 -10.55
C PRO A 56 -8.11 10.64 -11.71
N ASN A 57 -9.33 10.45 -12.20
CA ASN A 57 -9.57 9.72 -13.45
C ASN A 57 -9.38 10.65 -14.65
N ASP A 58 -8.12 10.95 -14.97
CA ASP A 58 -7.71 11.87 -16.05
C ASP A 58 -6.83 11.18 -17.12
N ALA A 59 -6.74 9.85 -17.09
CA ALA A 59 -5.91 9.03 -17.97
C ALA A 59 -4.40 9.36 -17.92
N LYS A 60 -3.90 9.96 -16.83
CA LYS A 60 -2.46 10.24 -16.67
C LYS A 60 -1.75 9.22 -15.81
N THR A 61 -2.46 8.59 -14.88
CA THR A 61 -1.88 7.60 -13.95
C THR A 61 -2.33 6.19 -14.28
N PHE A 62 -3.64 5.96 -14.30
CA PHE A 62 -4.24 4.68 -14.65
C PHE A 62 -4.83 4.73 -16.06
N GLY A 63 -4.59 3.66 -16.84
CA GLY A 63 -5.15 3.55 -18.17
C GLY A 63 -4.70 4.69 -19.09
N VAL A 64 -3.38 5.00 -19.09
CA VAL A 64 -2.81 6.07 -19.97
C VAL A 64 -2.98 5.76 -21.44
N ASP A 65 -3.31 4.53 -21.78
CA ASP A 65 -3.60 4.03 -23.13
C ASP A 65 -5.12 3.95 -23.44
N VAL A 66 -5.98 4.42 -22.52
CA VAL A 66 -7.44 4.46 -22.72
C VAL A 66 -8.01 5.83 -22.37
N THR A 67 -9.32 6.02 -22.62
CA THR A 67 -9.97 7.30 -22.29
C THR A 67 -10.49 7.33 -20.85
N PRO A 68 -10.61 8.51 -20.21
CA PRO A 68 -11.30 8.64 -18.92
C PRO A 68 -12.72 8.09 -18.92
N ALA A 69 -13.43 8.14 -20.06
CA ALA A 69 -14.76 7.57 -20.20
C ALA A 69 -14.75 6.03 -20.04
N ALA A 70 -13.81 5.34 -20.70
CA ALA A 70 -13.65 3.89 -20.56
C ALA A 70 -13.30 3.50 -19.11
N MET A 71 -12.46 4.29 -18.44
CA MET A 71 -12.17 4.12 -17.01
C MET A 71 -13.42 4.33 -16.16
N SER A 72 -14.21 5.38 -16.44
CA SER A 72 -15.47 5.65 -15.72
C SER A 72 -16.47 4.51 -15.85
N ASP A 73 -16.51 3.82 -16.99
CA ASP A 73 -17.42 2.67 -17.19
C ASP A 73 -17.00 1.48 -16.31
N VAL A 74 -15.71 1.20 -16.17
CA VAL A 74 -15.18 0.17 -15.27
C VAL A 74 -15.50 0.51 -13.81
N LEU A 75 -15.20 1.73 -13.39
CA LEU A 75 -15.46 2.19 -12.02
C LEU A 75 -16.97 2.15 -11.69
N ARG A 76 -17.82 2.61 -12.61
CA ARG A 76 -19.28 2.61 -12.46
C ARG A 76 -19.84 1.19 -12.34
N ALA A 77 -19.36 0.27 -13.16
CA ALA A 77 -19.76 -1.14 -13.11
C ALA A 77 -19.42 -1.80 -11.77
N ALA A 78 -18.35 -1.32 -11.10
CA ALA A 78 -17.96 -1.74 -9.77
C ALA A 78 -18.65 -0.96 -8.62
N GLY A 79 -19.52 0.01 -8.94
CA GLY A 79 -20.18 0.86 -7.93
C GLY A 79 -19.27 1.89 -7.27
N ALA A 80 -18.10 2.20 -7.87
CA ALA A 80 -17.13 3.15 -7.36
C ALA A 80 -17.33 4.57 -7.93
N PRO A 81 -16.78 5.62 -7.24
CA PRO A 81 -16.68 6.96 -7.82
C PRO A 81 -16.01 6.93 -9.19
N THR A 82 -16.56 7.66 -10.17
CA THR A 82 -16.06 7.62 -11.56
C THR A 82 -15.04 8.70 -11.88
N ASP A 83 -14.85 9.66 -11.00
CA ASP A 83 -13.95 10.81 -11.13
C ASP A 83 -12.58 10.57 -10.51
N ARG A 84 -12.44 9.52 -9.69
CA ARG A 84 -11.21 9.21 -8.95
C ARG A 84 -11.04 7.74 -8.66
N ILE A 85 -9.79 7.38 -8.33
CA ILE A 85 -9.39 6.07 -7.80
C ILE A 85 -8.74 6.32 -6.43
N THR A 86 -9.22 5.63 -5.39
CA THR A 86 -8.61 5.70 -4.07
C THR A 86 -7.79 4.44 -3.82
N LEU A 87 -6.55 4.63 -3.43
CA LEU A 87 -5.59 3.59 -3.06
C LEU A 87 -5.30 3.69 -1.57
N SER A 88 -5.24 2.58 -0.86
CA SER A 88 -4.62 2.56 0.46
C SER A 88 -3.09 2.55 0.32
N VAL A 89 -2.39 2.94 1.35
CA VAL A 89 -0.97 2.63 1.56
C VAL A 89 -0.90 1.82 2.84
N ASN A 90 -0.65 0.53 2.69
CA ASN A 90 -0.60 -0.42 3.79
C ASN A 90 0.80 -1.02 3.89
N VAL A 91 1.23 -1.32 5.09
CA VAL A 91 2.53 -1.92 5.39
C VAL A 91 2.30 -3.24 6.12
N LEU A 92 3.07 -4.28 5.78
CA LEU A 92 2.91 -5.59 6.37
C LEU A 92 4.00 -5.88 7.41
N LEU A 93 3.58 -6.23 8.62
CA LEU A 93 4.44 -6.67 9.71
C LEU A 93 4.31 -8.18 9.88
N VAL A 94 5.43 -8.91 9.85
CA VAL A 94 5.50 -10.36 10.05
C VAL A 94 6.28 -10.66 11.32
N HIS A 95 5.70 -11.50 12.19
CA HIS A 95 6.30 -11.88 13.45
C HIS A 95 6.35 -13.42 13.59
N ASP A 96 7.56 -13.97 13.70
CA ASP A 96 7.82 -15.42 13.82
C ASP A 96 8.10 -15.89 15.26
N GLY A 97 7.92 -14.99 16.25
CA GLY A 97 8.24 -15.21 17.66
C GLY A 97 9.66 -14.77 18.05
N ARG A 98 10.57 -14.61 17.11
CA ARG A 98 11.96 -14.15 17.32
C ARG A 98 12.29 -12.90 16.53
N ARG A 99 11.85 -12.83 15.29
CA ARG A 99 12.07 -11.72 14.36
C ARG A 99 10.82 -10.89 14.21
N VAL A 100 11.03 -9.63 14.00
CA VAL A 100 10.01 -8.66 13.61
C VAL A 100 10.44 -8.12 12.25
N VAL A 101 9.76 -8.56 11.22
CA VAL A 101 10.05 -8.22 9.83
C VAL A 101 8.99 -7.24 9.35
N LEU A 102 9.41 -6.10 8.84
CA LEU A 102 8.54 -5.12 8.21
C LEU A 102 8.70 -5.22 6.70
N ILE A 103 7.63 -5.30 5.94
CA ILE A 103 7.66 -5.25 4.48
C ILE A 103 7.18 -3.88 4.06
N ASP A 104 8.08 -3.12 3.45
CA ASP A 104 8.00 -1.68 3.13
C ASP A 104 7.86 -0.77 4.36
N THR A 105 7.83 0.55 4.14
CA THR A 105 7.82 1.54 5.21
C THR A 105 6.85 2.71 4.99
N GLY A 106 5.96 2.60 4.01
CA GLY A 106 4.94 3.61 3.75
C GLY A 106 5.48 4.94 3.23
N LEU A 107 4.60 5.96 3.24
CA LEU A 107 4.89 7.33 2.78
C LEU A 107 5.87 8.08 3.69
N GLY A 108 5.94 7.69 4.96
CA GLY A 108 6.76 8.35 5.96
C GLY A 108 6.21 9.69 6.46
N PRO A 109 6.88 10.26 7.48
CA PRO A 109 6.35 11.41 8.21
C PRO A 109 6.32 12.70 7.38
N LYS A 110 7.23 12.87 6.42
CA LYS A 110 7.26 14.05 5.53
C LYS A 110 6.05 14.14 4.60
N ALA A 111 5.42 13.01 4.29
CA ALA A 111 4.21 12.92 3.48
C ALA A 111 2.96 12.54 4.31
N HIS A 112 3.01 12.79 5.61
CA HIS A 112 1.91 12.58 6.55
C HIS A 112 1.48 11.11 6.71
N GLY A 113 2.38 10.15 6.47
CA GLY A 113 2.15 8.74 6.76
C GLY A 113 1.96 8.50 8.26
N THR A 114 1.08 7.56 8.61
CA THR A 114 0.72 7.24 10.00
C THR A 114 1.31 5.92 10.48
N LEU A 115 2.26 5.33 9.74
CA LEU A 115 2.87 4.03 10.03
C LEU A 115 3.32 3.89 11.48
N MET A 116 4.01 4.89 12.02
CA MET A 116 4.54 4.83 13.39
C MET A 116 3.43 4.76 14.44
N ALA A 117 2.32 5.46 14.20
CA ALA A 117 1.14 5.42 15.08
C ALA A 117 0.43 4.06 14.96
N SER A 118 0.23 3.54 13.75
CA SER A 118 -0.34 2.20 13.49
C SER A 118 0.53 1.08 14.07
N LEU A 119 1.87 1.21 14.00
CA LEU A 119 2.80 0.29 14.65
C LEU A 119 2.63 0.33 16.18
N GLY A 120 2.41 1.52 16.75
CA GLY A 120 2.15 1.71 18.18
C GLY A 120 0.95 0.92 18.69
N GLU A 121 -0.11 0.75 17.88
CA GLU A 121 -1.28 -0.08 18.21
C GLU A 121 -0.90 -1.56 18.43
N THR A 122 0.17 -2.04 17.81
CA THR A 122 0.68 -3.40 17.96
C THR A 122 1.54 -3.60 19.21
N LYS A 123 1.92 -2.52 19.89
CA LYS A 123 2.90 -2.48 20.98
C LYS A 123 4.32 -2.90 20.57
N VAL A 124 4.59 -2.96 19.27
CA VAL A 124 5.93 -3.22 18.72
C VAL A 124 6.69 -1.91 18.65
N SER A 125 7.84 -1.86 19.29
CA SER A 125 8.73 -0.69 19.18
C SER A 125 9.46 -0.70 17.83
N PRO A 126 9.69 0.45 17.18
CA PRO A 126 10.56 0.55 16.00
C PRO A 126 11.95 -0.07 16.20
N LYS A 127 12.49 -0.01 17.42
CA LYS A 127 13.78 -0.65 17.79
C LYS A 127 13.70 -2.17 17.85
N ALA A 128 12.52 -2.77 17.86
CA ALA A 128 12.33 -4.22 17.85
C ALA A 128 12.29 -4.79 16.43
N VAL A 129 12.09 -3.96 15.40
CA VAL A 129 12.16 -4.38 14.00
C VAL A 129 13.58 -4.84 13.68
N THR A 130 13.71 -6.10 13.23
CA THR A 130 15.00 -6.75 12.97
C THR A 130 15.40 -6.68 11.50
N ASP A 131 14.40 -6.74 10.62
CA ASP A 131 14.60 -6.73 9.17
C ASP A 131 13.51 -5.85 8.53
N ILE A 132 13.88 -5.10 7.51
CA ILE A 132 12.97 -4.42 6.58
C ILE A 132 13.19 -5.04 5.21
N LEU A 133 12.13 -5.56 4.62
CA LEU A 133 12.13 -6.09 3.27
C LEU A 133 11.47 -5.05 2.37
N ILE A 134 12.18 -4.59 1.34
CA ILE A 134 11.66 -3.61 0.40
C ILE A 134 11.23 -4.31 -0.87
N THR A 135 9.96 -4.14 -1.26
CA THR A 135 9.43 -4.67 -2.51
C THR A 135 10.04 -3.92 -3.69
N HIS A 136 10.06 -2.61 -3.61
CA HIS A 136 10.67 -1.69 -4.57
C HIS A 136 10.86 -0.29 -3.94
N THR A 137 11.48 0.65 -4.67
CA THR A 137 11.97 1.90 -4.07
C THR A 137 11.19 3.16 -4.51
N HIS A 138 9.88 3.06 -4.76
CA HIS A 138 9.01 4.23 -4.84
C HIS A 138 8.79 4.85 -3.47
N GLY A 139 8.40 6.12 -3.45
CA GLY A 139 8.38 6.94 -2.24
C GLY A 139 7.44 6.45 -1.14
N ASP A 140 6.36 5.82 -1.51
CA ASP A 140 5.36 5.25 -0.60
C ASP A 140 5.70 3.84 -0.07
N HIS A 141 6.87 3.31 -0.44
CA HIS A 141 7.45 2.06 0.09
C HIS A 141 8.69 2.32 0.95
N ILE A 142 9.41 3.41 0.67
CA ILE A 142 10.66 3.73 1.37
C ILE A 142 10.59 5.01 2.21
N GLY A 143 9.47 5.76 2.17
CA GLY A 143 9.36 7.07 2.80
C GLY A 143 9.54 7.06 4.32
N GLY A 144 9.17 5.96 4.98
CA GLY A 144 9.33 5.77 6.42
C GLY A 144 10.66 5.17 6.85
N LEU A 145 11.65 4.98 5.96
CA LEU A 145 12.99 4.54 6.34
C LEU A 145 13.71 5.54 7.25
N LEU A 146 13.42 6.84 7.07
CA LEU A 146 13.96 7.91 7.88
C LEU A 146 12.86 8.61 8.68
N ASP A 147 13.21 9.08 9.86
CA ASP A 147 12.38 9.96 10.68
C ASP A 147 12.39 11.41 10.15
N GLU A 148 11.66 12.31 10.81
CA GLU A 148 11.57 13.74 10.43
C GLU A 148 12.94 14.43 10.45
N ASN A 149 13.87 13.95 11.26
CA ASN A 149 15.22 14.51 11.43
C ASN A 149 16.25 13.88 10.47
N GLY A 150 15.84 12.92 9.64
CA GLY A 150 16.70 12.21 8.70
C GLY A 150 17.51 11.07 9.34
N HIS A 151 17.17 10.62 10.55
CA HIS A 151 17.78 9.44 11.15
C HIS A 151 16.99 8.18 10.76
N LEU A 152 17.65 7.01 10.87
CA LEU A 152 16.97 5.73 10.64
C LEU A 152 15.79 5.56 11.60
N ALA A 153 14.59 5.42 11.06
CA ALA A 153 13.37 5.21 11.83
C ALA A 153 13.37 3.86 12.55
N PHE A 154 14.08 2.87 11.98
CA PHE A 154 14.25 1.51 12.50
C PHE A 154 15.75 1.19 12.70
N PRO A 155 16.39 1.73 13.73
CA PRO A 155 17.87 1.82 13.83
C PRO A 155 18.58 0.48 14.02
N LYS A 156 17.85 -0.61 14.27
CA LYS A 156 18.41 -1.97 14.43
C LYS A 156 18.11 -2.89 13.25
N ALA A 157 17.29 -2.42 12.29
CA ALA A 157 16.87 -3.24 11.18
C ALA A 157 17.98 -3.38 10.13
N THR A 158 18.12 -4.59 9.58
CA THR A 158 18.80 -4.81 8.31
C THR A 158 17.81 -4.53 7.19
N ILE A 159 18.15 -3.66 6.26
CA ILE A 159 17.31 -3.34 5.09
C ILE A 159 17.69 -4.29 3.96
N ARG A 160 16.71 -5.00 3.41
CA ARG A 160 16.93 -5.98 2.33
C ARG A 160 16.11 -5.61 1.12
N MET A 161 16.74 -5.63 -0.06
CA MET A 161 16.07 -5.41 -1.35
C MET A 161 16.80 -6.17 -2.45
N ALA A 162 16.14 -6.36 -3.58
CA ALA A 162 16.77 -7.00 -4.73
C ALA A 162 17.97 -6.17 -5.22
N SER A 163 19.02 -6.85 -5.71
CA SER A 163 20.25 -6.19 -6.18
C SER A 163 19.97 -5.18 -7.29
N ALA A 164 19.08 -5.53 -8.22
CA ALA A 164 18.68 -4.63 -9.30
C ALA A 164 17.93 -3.40 -8.78
N GLU A 165 17.12 -3.54 -7.73
CA GLU A 165 16.40 -2.45 -7.11
C GLU A 165 17.33 -1.48 -6.37
N TRP A 166 18.28 -2.01 -5.61
CA TRP A 166 19.30 -1.19 -4.97
C TRP A 166 20.14 -0.39 -5.99
N ALA A 167 20.58 -1.07 -7.06
CA ALA A 167 21.32 -0.40 -8.13
C ALA A 167 20.51 0.69 -8.84
N TRP A 168 19.19 0.50 -8.97
CA TRP A 168 18.29 1.50 -9.52
C TRP A 168 18.09 2.67 -8.55
N MET A 169 17.82 2.38 -7.26
CA MET A 169 17.66 3.40 -6.22
C MET A 169 18.90 4.30 -6.08
N GLN A 170 20.09 3.74 -6.16
CA GLN A 170 21.34 4.52 -6.11
C GLN A 170 21.45 5.55 -7.21
N LYS A 171 20.84 5.31 -8.39
CA LYS A 171 20.85 6.20 -9.54
C LYS A 171 19.71 7.21 -9.57
N THR A 172 18.52 6.79 -9.14
CA THR A 172 17.26 7.53 -9.34
C THR A 172 16.59 7.98 -8.05
N GLY A 173 16.91 7.31 -6.94
CA GLY A 173 16.27 7.57 -5.66
C GLY A 173 16.76 8.83 -4.93
N PRO A 174 16.09 9.20 -3.83
CA PRO A 174 16.50 10.34 -3.01
C PRO A 174 17.88 10.10 -2.41
N GLN A 175 18.87 10.91 -2.77
CA GLN A 175 20.27 10.70 -2.39
C GLN A 175 20.52 10.78 -0.88
N GLU A 176 19.71 11.55 -0.17
CA GLU A 176 19.73 11.60 1.30
C GLU A 176 19.37 10.25 1.93
N VAL A 177 18.33 9.57 1.37
CA VAL A 177 17.93 8.23 1.84
C VAL A 177 19.01 7.22 1.48
N VAL A 178 19.46 7.20 0.22
CA VAL A 178 20.54 6.30 -0.25
C VAL A 178 21.75 6.38 0.69
N LYS A 179 22.22 7.59 0.98
CA LYS A 179 23.36 7.82 1.87
C LYS A 179 23.11 7.30 3.29
N ALA A 180 21.92 7.56 3.83
CA ALA A 180 21.60 7.19 5.21
C ALA A 180 21.49 5.68 5.42
N ILE A 181 21.00 4.92 4.40
CA ILE A 181 20.75 3.49 4.54
C ILE A 181 21.88 2.59 4.02
N SER A 182 22.85 3.11 3.27
CA SER A 182 23.86 2.31 2.53
C SER A 182 24.55 1.24 3.38
N ASP A 183 24.95 1.57 4.61
CA ASP A 183 25.63 0.64 5.51
C ASP A 183 24.69 -0.47 6.05
N HIS A 184 23.38 -0.24 5.99
CA HIS A 184 22.32 -1.12 6.48
C HIS A 184 21.73 -2.02 5.41
N VAL A 185 22.00 -1.74 4.11
CA VAL A 185 21.46 -2.50 2.99
C VAL A 185 22.19 -3.83 2.81
N ARG A 186 21.43 -4.88 2.61
CA ARG A 186 21.89 -6.21 2.16
C ARG A 186 21.04 -6.63 0.99
N THR A 187 21.67 -6.82 -0.15
CA THR A 187 20.98 -7.20 -1.38
C THR A 187 20.80 -8.71 -1.50
N PHE A 188 19.83 -9.11 -2.31
CA PHE A 188 19.56 -10.50 -2.67
C PHE A 188 19.12 -10.59 -4.13
N GLU A 189 19.07 -11.81 -4.67
CA GLU A 189 18.45 -12.12 -5.95
C GLU A 189 17.06 -12.71 -5.73
N PRO A 190 16.08 -12.49 -6.62
CA PRO A 190 14.78 -13.16 -6.57
C PRO A 190 14.94 -14.68 -6.48
N GLY A 191 14.10 -15.33 -5.68
CA GLY A 191 14.21 -16.75 -5.30
C GLY A 191 14.94 -16.97 -3.98
N ALA A 192 15.62 -15.95 -3.43
CA ALA A 192 16.29 -16.08 -2.13
C ALA A 192 15.28 -16.09 -0.98
N GLN A 193 15.54 -16.96 0.01
CA GLN A 193 14.88 -16.87 1.31
C GLN A 193 15.50 -15.70 2.10
N VAL A 194 14.73 -14.63 2.31
CA VAL A 194 15.21 -13.38 2.91
C VAL A 194 14.93 -13.28 4.40
N ALA A 195 13.97 -14.07 4.89
CA ALA A 195 13.69 -14.29 6.31
C ALA A 195 13.11 -15.71 6.50
N PRO A 196 13.03 -16.27 7.73
CA PRO A 196 12.38 -17.56 7.93
C PRO A 196 10.94 -17.56 7.42
N GLY A 197 10.65 -18.47 6.47
CA GLY A 197 9.34 -18.57 5.84
C GLY A 197 9.01 -17.45 4.84
N VAL A 198 9.98 -16.58 4.47
CA VAL A 198 9.76 -15.49 3.51
C VAL A 198 10.77 -15.60 2.36
N THR A 199 10.25 -15.80 1.16
CA THR A 199 11.03 -15.91 -0.08
C THR A 199 10.68 -14.78 -1.04
N ALA A 200 11.68 -14.13 -1.62
CA ALA A 200 11.47 -13.09 -2.63
C ALA A 200 11.05 -13.70 -3.96
N VAL A 201 10.00 -13.18 -4.58
CA VAL A 201 9.45 -13.62 -5.86
C VAL A 201 9.61 -12.51 -6.89
N ALA A 202 10.17 -12.81 -8.06
CA ALA A 202 10.28 -11.84 -9.15
C ALA A 202 8.88 -11.44 -9.65
N LEU A 203 8.55 -10.15 -9.58
CA LEU A 203 7.32 -9.57 -10.14
C LEU A 203 7.68 -8.32 -10.97
N GLY A 204 8.58 -8.50 -11.92
CA GLY A 204 9.21 -7.41 -12.67
C GLY A 204 8.25 -6.58 -13.53
N GLY A 205 8.73 -5.38 -13.91
CA GLY A 205 8.08 -4.44 -14.83
C GLY A 205 7.67 -3.12 -14.18
N HIS A 206 7.20 -3.15 -12.91
CA HIS A 206 6.89 -1.93 -12.18
C HIS A 206 8.16 -1.10 -11.91
N THR A 207 9.17 -1.71 -11.27
CA THR A 207 10.54 -1.21 -11.26
C THR A 207 11.50 -2.30 -11.72
N PRO A 208 12.76 -1.97 -12.05
CA PRO A 208 13.72 -2.95 -12.56
C PRO A 208 14.01 -4.12 -11.61
N GLY A 209 13.88 -3.92 -10.31
CA GLY A 209 14.13 -4.94 -9.29
C GLY A 209 12.92 -5.26 -8.43
N HIS A 210 11.70 -4.90 -8.85
CA HIS A 210 10.48 -5.15 -8.10
C HIS A 210 10.30 -6.63 -7.79
N VAL A 211 10.02 -6.93 -6.52
CA VAL A 211 9.73 -8.28 -6.00
C VAL A 211 8.47 -8.27 -5.15
N GLY A 212 7.79 -9.39 -5.12
CA GLY A 212 6.85 -9.74 -4.07
C GLY A 212 7.50 -10.65 -3.03
N TYR A 213 6.76 -11.01 -1.98
CA TYR A 213 7.24 -11.92 -0.94
C TYR A 213 6.24 -13.04 -0.72
N GLU A 214 6.68 -14.26 -1.00
CA GLU A 214 5.95 -15.49 -0.65
C GLU A 214 6.20 -15.79 0.83
N ILE A 215 5.14 -15.77 1.63
CA ILE A 215 5.18 -16.03 3.08
C ILE A 215 4.55 -17.39 3.34
N VAL A 216 5.33 -18.32 3.88
CA VAL A 216 4.96 -19.73 4.05
C VAL A 216 5.14 -20.19 5.48
N SER A 217 4.13 -20.87 6.02
CA SER A 217 4.21 -21.52 7.33
C SER A 217 3.36 -22.78 7.36
N GLY A 218 4.01 -23.96 7.27
CA GLY A 218 3.33 -25.24 7.05
C GLY A 218 2.64 -25.25 5.69
N ASP A 219 1.36 -25.57 5.67
CA ASP A 219 0.54 -25.61 4.44
C ASP A 219 -0.13 -24.26 4.12
N SER A 220 0.13 -23.22 4.92
CA SER A 220 -0.45 -21.88 4.74
C SER A 220 0.51 -21.00 3.95
N HIS A 221 -0.03 -20.35 2.92
CA HIS A 221 0.71 -19.52 1.99
C HIS A 221 0.03 -18.16 1.82
N LEU A 222 0.81 -17.09 1.75
CA LEU A 222 0.36 -15.76 1.36
C LEU A 222 1.39 -15.17 0.41
N LEU A 223 0.94 -14.56 -0.69
CA LEU A 223 1.80 -13.74 -1.54
C LEU A 223 1.52 -12.25 -1.29
N ASP A 224 2.53 -11.54 -0.83
CA ASP A 224 2.60 -10.09 -0.94
C ASP A 224 2.98 -9.74 -2.39
N VAL A 225 2.11 -9.02 -3.08
CA VAL A 225 2.27 -8.74 -4.51
C VAL A 225 2.96 -7.41 -4.80
N GLY A 226 3.27 -6.62 -3.75
CA GLY A 226 3.79 -5.26 -3.92
C GLY A 226 2.95 -4.47 -4.94
N ASP A 227 3.61 -3.72 -5.79
CA ASP A 227 3.00 -2.87 -6.81
C ASP A 227 2.78 -3.55 -8.17
N MET A 228 2.73 -4.88 -8.19
CA MET A 228 2.23 -5.59 -9.36
C MET A 228 0.79 -5.16 -9.70
N VAL A 229 -0.01 -4.85 -8.67
CA VAL A 229 -1.37 -4.31 -8.77
C VAL A 229 -1.58 -3.14 -7.80
N HIS A 230 -2.38 -2.13 -8.20
CA HIS A 230 -2.64 -0.94 -7.38
C HIS A 230 -4.11 -0.77 -7.02
N SER A 231 -5.02 -0.97 -7.98
CA SER A 231 -6.45 -0.81 -7.76
C SER A 231 -7.14 -2.17 -7.70
N SER A 232 -7.90 -2.42 -6.63
CA SER A 232 -8.73 -3.63 -6.49
C SER A 232 -9.86 -3.73 -7.53
N ILE A 233 -10.08 -2.66 -8.30
CA ILE A 233 -11.05 -2.61 -9.40
C ILE A 233 -10.30 -2.60 -10.73
N VAL A 234 -9.59 -1.52 -11.02
CA VAL A 234 -9.03 -1.27 -12.36
C VAL A 234 -7.93 -2.26 -12.72
N SER A 235 -6.96 -2.47 -11.81
CA SER A 235 -5.85 -3.40 -12.08
C SER A 235 -6.30 -4.85 -12.20
N LEU A 236 -7.44 -5.20 -11.61
CA LEU A 236 -8.01 -6.54 -11.68
C LEU A 236 -8.92 -6.71 -12.91
N GLU A 237 -9.85 -5.81 -13.16
CA GLU A 237 -10.76 -5.93 -14.31
C GLU A 237 -10.06 -5.71 -15.65
N LYS A 238 -8.99 -4.89 -15.65
CA LYS A 238 -8.24 -4.50 -16.86
C LYS A 238 -6.73 -4.61 -16.64
N PRO A 239 -6.19 -5.80 -16.38
CA PRO A 239 -4.78 -5.99 -16.04
C PRO A 239 -3.81 -5.57 -17.17
N GLN A 240 -4.31 -5.44 -18.40
CA GLN A 240 -3.55 -5.02 -19.57
C GLN A 240 -3.56 -3.49 -19.80
N TRP A 241 -4.27 -2.71 -18.97
CA TRP A 241 -4.19 -1.25 -19.08
C TRP A 241 -2.88 -0.72 -18.52
N THR A 242 -2.34 0.30 -19.20
CA THR A 242 -1.05 0.89 -18.84
C THR A 242 -1.17 1.71 -17.56
N LEU A 243 -0.23 1.49 -16.66
CA LEU A 243 -0.02 2.30 -15.48
C LEU A 243 1.21 3.18 -15.71
N GLN A 244 1.13 4.47 -15.39
CA GLN A 244 2.22 5.44 -15.60
C GLN A 244 3.50 5.05 -14.85
N PHE A 245 3.36 4.45 -13.67
CA PHE A 245 4.49 4.12 -12.80
C PHE A 245 5.27 2.86 -13.24
N ASP A 246 4.75 2.09 -14.20
CA ASP A 246 5.44 0.91 -14.70
C ASP A 246 6.65 1.32 -15.55
N SER A 247 7.87 1.01 -15.11
CA SER A 247 9.12 1.34 -15.82
C SER A 247 9.29 0.53 -17.11
N ASP A 248 8.71 -0.69 -17.17
CA ASP A 248 8.61 -1.54 -18.35
C ASP A 248 7.17 -2.04 -18.48
N SER A 249 6.33 -1.21 -19.10
CA SER A 249 4.89 -1.48 -19.19
C SER A 249 4.53 -2.81 -19.88
N PRO A 250 5.17 -3.25 -20.98
CA PRO A 250 4.95 -4.58 -21.55
C PRO A 250 5.24 -5.71 -20.56
N VAL A 251 6.36 -5.66 -19.85
CA VAL A 251 6.71 -6.67 -18.83
C VAL A 251 5.72 -6.62 -17.66
N ALA A 252 5.41 -5.43 -17.14
CA ALA A 252 4.47 -5.27 -16.03
C ALA A 252 3.07 -5.83 -16.34
N LYS A 253 2.55 -5.57 -17.53
CA LYS A 253 1.25 -6.10 -17.99
C LYS A 253 1.23 -7.63 -18.02
N ASN A 254 2.28 -8.25 -18.57
CA ASN A 254 2.39 -9.70 -18.64
C ASN A 254 2.54 -10.30 -17.24
N THR A 255 3.44 -9.77 -16.41
CA THR A 255 3.63 -10.19 -15.01
C THR A 255 2.31 -10.10 -14.24
N ARG A 256 1.59 -8.99 -14.37
CA ARG A 256 0.30 -8.76 -13.73
C ARG A 256 -0.73 -9.80 -14.16
N HIS A 257 -0.94 -9.94 -15.46
CA HIS A 257 -1.94 -10.88 -16.00
C HIS A 257 -1.64 -12.34 -15.57
N ASP A 258 -0.41 -12.81 -15.78
CA ASP A 258 -0.06 -14.21 -15.54
C ASP A 258 -0.07 -14.56 -14.04
N THR A 259 0.39 -13.62 -13.20
CA THR A 259 0.34 -13.81 -11.74
C THR A 259 -1.10 -13.79 -11.23
N LEU A 260 -1.96 -12.89 -11.71
CA LEU A 260 -3.37 -12.86 -11.32
C LEU A 260 -4.10 -14.14 -11.75
N ALA A 261 -3.80 -14.67 -12.94
CA ALA A 261 -4.39 -15.92 -13.43
C ALA A 261 -4.00 -17.10 -12.53
N ARG A 262 -2.70 -17.20 -12.16
CA ARG A 262 -2.21 -18.22 -11.24
C ARG A 262 -2.86 -18.08 -9.85
N LEU A 263 -2.90 -16.87 -9.27
CA LEU A 263 -3.49 -16.62 -7.96
C LEU A 263 -4.99 -16.98 -7.92
N ALA A 264 -5.72 -16.69 -9.00
CA ALA A 264 -7.13 -17.06 -9.12
C ALA A 264 -7.34 -18.58 -9.23
N GLN A 265 -6.44 -19.27 -9.95
CA GLN A 265 -6.49 -20.72 -10.08
C GLN A 265 -6.15 -21.42 -8.76
N ASP A 266 -5.09 -20.98 -8.08
CA ASP A 266 -4.56 -21.61 -6.87
C ASP A 266 -5.36 -21.23 -5.62
N GLN A 267 -6.26 -20.24 -5.71
CA GLN A 267 -7.00 -19.66 -4.58
C GLN A 267 -6.08 -19.24 -3.44
N GLN A 268 -4.86 -18.78 -3.78
CA GLN A 268 -3.85 -18.39 -2.82
C GLN A 268 -4.28 -17.09 -2.10
N LEU A 269 -3.98 -17.00 -0.81
CA LEU A 269 -4.16 -15.76 -0.05
C LEU A 269 -3.15 -14.71 -0.54
N VAL A 270 -3.65 -13.49 -0.73
CA VAL A 270 -2.90 -12.36 -1.27
C VAL A 270 -2.93 -11.20 -0.30
N TYR A 271 -1.80 -10.52 -0.15
CA TYR A 271 -1.73 -9.17 0.40
C TYR A 271 -1.35 -8.21 -0.73
N ALA A 272 -2.14 -7.14 -0.88
CA ALA A 272 -1.93 -6.08 -1.87
C ALA A 272 -1.90 -4.73 -1.14
N PRO A 273 -0.74 -4.03 -1.07
CA PRO A 273 -0.54 -2.85 -0.23
C PRO A 273 -1.46 -1.68 -0.60
N HIS A 274 -1.89 -1.58 -1.85
CA HIS A 274 -2.74 -0.49 -2.33
C HIS A 274 -4.24 -0.80 -2.38
N PHE A 275 -4.63 -2.03 -2.02
CA PHE A 275 -6.04 -2.37 -1.93
C PHE A 275 -6.67 -1.80 -0.65
N PRO A 276 -8.00 -1.65 -0.60
CA PRO A 276 -8.67 -1.15 0.60
C PRO A 276 -8.19 -1.90 1.84
N PHE A 277 -7.85 -1.15 2.90
CA PHE A 277 -7.35 -1.72 4.15
C PHE A 277 -8.28 -2.84 4.65
N PRO A 278 -7.76 -3.99 5.10
CA PRO A 278 -6.34 -4.33 5.26
C PRO A 278 -5.67 -4.93 4.01
N GLY A 279 -6.29 -4.98 2.85
CA GLY A 279 -5.70 -5.47 1.60
C GLY A 279 -5.38 -6.96 1.59
N VAL A 280 -6.06 -7.78 2.39
CA VAL A 280 -5.87 -9.23 2.49
C VAL A 280 -7.08 -9.96 1.93
N GLY A 281 -6.89 -10.89 1.00
CA GLY A 281 -7.98 -11.62 0.36
C GLY A 281 -7.53 -12.52 -0.79
N HIS A 282 -8.44 -12.79 -1.71
CA HIS A 282 -8.22 -13.68 -2.85
C HIS A 282 -8.53 -12.98 -4.16
N ILE A 283 -7.78 -13.37 -5.18
CA ILE A 283 -8.11 -13.05 -6.58
C ILE A 283 -9.06 -14.14 -7.09
N VAL A 284 -10.12 -13.71 -7.77
CA VAL A 284 -11.07 -14.63 -8.41
C VAL A 284 -11.27 -14.23 -9.87
N ALA A 285 -11.40 -15.20 -10.76
CA ALA A 285 -11.67 -14.94 -12.18
C ALA A 285 -13.05 -14.28 -12.36
N LYS A 286 -13.15 -13.27 -13.23
CA LYS A 286 -14.38 -12.55 -13.55
C LYS A 286 -14.39 -12.10 -15.02
N GLY A 287 -15.16 -12.79 -15.86
CA GLY A 287 -15.16 -12.50 -17.31
C GLY A 287 -13.75 -12.62 -17.90
N ASP A 288 -13.30 -11.57 -18.61
CA ASP A 288 -11.96 -11.51 -19.20
C ASP A 288 -10.89 -10.95 -18.23
N GLY A 289 -11.27 -10.66 -16.99
CA GLY A 289 -10.39 -10.12 -15.96
C GLY A 289 -10.57 -10.85 -14.63
N PHE A 290 -10.34 -10.12 -13.54
CA PHE A 290 -10.38 -10.65 -12.19
C PHE A 290 -11.18 -9.74 -11.26
N ALA A 291 -11.52 -10.25 -10.08
CA ALA A 291 -12.15 -9.49 -9.01
C ALA A 291 -11.47 -9.78 -7.67
N TRP A 292 -11.63 -8.87 -6.74
CA TRP A 292 -11.14 -8.99 -5.37
C TRP A 292 -12.22 -9.60 -4.47
N LYS A 293 -11.84 -10.59 -3.70
CA LYS A 293 -12.64 -11.14 -2.60
C LYS A 293 -11.86 -10.92 -1.31
N ALA A 294 -12.24 -9.91 -0.52
CA ALA A 294 -11.60 -9.64 0.76
C ALA A 294 -11.80 -10.83 1.71
N GLU A 295 -10.75 -11.22 2.43
CA GLU A 295 -10.79 -12.26 3.46
C GLU A 295 -11.05 -11.66 4.84
N LEU A 296 -10.45 -10.49 5.12
CA LEU A 296 -10.62 -9.75 6.36
C LEU A 296 -11.54 -8.55 6.12
N PRO A 297 -12.54 -8.34 7.00
CA PRO A 297 -13.44 -7.19 6.90
C PRO A 297 -12.75 -5.88 7.34
#